data_b53952f6ca7242f8ad64a3cc8b494dac
#
_entry.id   b53952f6ca7242f8ad64a3cc8b494dac
#
_cell.length_a   1.000
_cell.length_b   1.000
_cell.length_c   1.000
_cell.angle_alpha   90.00
_cell.angle_beta   90.00
_cell.angle_gamma   90.00
#
_symmetry.space_group_name_H-M   'P 1'
#
loop_
_entity.id
_entity.type
_entity.pdbx_description
1 polymer ?
#
loop_
_entity_poly.entity_id
_entity_poly.type
_entity_poly.pdbx_seq_one_letter_code
_entity_poly.pdbx_strand_id
1 'polypeptide(L)'
;MNQDIFIVDGARTPFLKSRNRPGPFSASDLATAVGKTLLARQPFAPSELDEVILGCASPSVDEANIGRVAALRMGCGYKVPGWTVMRNCASGMQSIDSAIANMRSGRGNLILAGGGDALSRAPLLYSDQMVMWFSQFAAAKTTGQKAALFLKLSPAQLLTPVIGIMRGLTDPISGLLMGQTAENLAHRFGISRAQMDSFSARSHARVIRAQDCGIFHGANEGLSPDSLSADRLSSEIEPLFDAKGTLYKDDDGVRKDSTAANLAKLRPFFDRKYGNVTAGNSSQITDGGAWVLLATEEAIKRHGLKPLARIVDSQWAGLDPAQMGLVPVHAVTPILKRHGLGLNDLDAWEINEAFAAQVLACIEAWKSVDYCKSELGLDSSMGALDEEKLNVDGGAIALGHPVGASGTRIVLNLLHVLKRTGGKRGIASICIGGGLGGAMLIENVS
;
A
#
# COMPACT_ATOMS: atom_id res chain seq x y z
N MET A 1 22.24 -22.04 -3.98
CA MET A 1 22.16 -21.20 -5.19
C MET A 1 21.00 -20.25 -5.01
N ASN A 2 21.17 -18.96 -5.30
CA ASN A 2 20.09 -17.99 -5.14
C ASN A 2 19.11 -18.20 -6.32
N GLN A 3 17.93 -18.79 -6.06
CA GLN A 3 16.91 -19.05 -7.07
C GLN A 3 16.27 -17.72 -7.52
N ASP A 4 16.24 -17.46 -8.82
CA ASP A 4 15.54 -16.30 -9.37
C ASP A 4 14.01 -16.47 -9.22
N ILE A 5 13.34 -15.39 -8.84
CA ILE A 5 11.91 -15.35 -8.64
C ILE A 5 11.33 -14.24 -9.49
N PHE A 6 10.28 -14.59 -10.21
CA PHE A 6 9.67 -13.71 -11.20
C PHE A 6 8.24 -13.34 -10.81
N ILE A 7 7.87 -12.11 -11.10
CA ILE A 7 6.46 -11.72 -11.18
C ILE A 7 5.99 -12.10 -12.59
N VAL A 8 4.94 -12.91 -12.66
CA VAL A 8 4.38 -13.40 -13.92
C VAL A 8 3.05 -12.76 -14.26
N ASP A 9 2.34 -12.23 -13.28
CA ASP A 9 1.10 -11.46 -13.45
C ASP A 9 0.78 -10.67 -12.17
N GLY A 10 -0.19 -9.75 -12.25
CA GLY A 10 -0.71 -9.03 -11.11
C GLY A 10 -1.95 -8.22 -11.46
N ALA A 11 -2.74 -7.90 -10.45
CA ALA A 11 -3.92 -7.07 -10.60
C ALA A 11 -4.30 -6.42 -9.26
N ARG A 12 -5.05 -5.34 -9.33
CA ARG A 12 -5.64 -4.68 -8.18
C ARG A 12 -7.10 -4.28 -8.42
N THR A 13 -7.80 -4.04 -7.35
CA THR A 13 -9.09 -3.35 -7.41
C THR A 13 -8.90 -1.86 -7.72
N PRO A 14 -9.91 -1.15 -8.18
CA PRO A 14 -9.95 0.29 -7.97
C PRO A 14 -9.87 0.58 -6.47
N PHE A 15 -9.23 1.69 -6.09
CA PHE A 15 -9.18 2.15 -4.71
C PHE A 15 -10.36 3.06 -4.43
N LEU A 16 -11.17 2.68 -3.43
CA LEU A 16 -12.44 3.32 -3.13
C LEU A 16 -12.30 4.20 -1.89
N LYS A 17 -12.57 5.50 -2.05
CA LYS A 17 -12.43 6.46 -0.97
C LYS A 17 -13.47 6.25 0.13
N SER A 18 -13.03 6.26 1.37
CA SER A 18 -13.91 6.35 2.53
C SER A 18 -14.70 7.66 2.53
N ARG A 19 -16.02 7.57 2.68
CA ARG A 19 -16.96 8.70 2.63
C ARG A 19 -17.72 8.85 3.95
N ASN A 20 -17.04 8.66 5.08
CA ASN A 20 -17.59 8.67 6.44
C ASN A 20 -18.73 7.65 6.64
N ARG A 21 -18.67 6.54 5.91
CA ARG A 21 -19.59 5.39 6.04
C ARG A 21 -18.84 4.13 5.62
N PRO A 22 -19.24 2.95 6.11
CA PRO A 22 -18.71 1.69 5.64
C PRO A 22 -18.87 1.56 4.11
N GLY A 23 -17.79 1.19 3.43
CA GLY A 23 -17.78 0.89 2.00
C GLY A 23 -18.59 -0.37 1.66
N PRO A 24 -18.85 -0.64 0.38
CA PRO A 24 -19.66 -1.78 -0.05
C PRO A 24 -18.97 -3.14 0.14
N PHE A 25 -17.62 -3.16 0.26
CA PHE A 25 -16.82 -4.38 0.30
C PHE A 25 -16.08 -4.52 1.63
N SER A 26 -15.93 -5.74 2.12
CA SER A 26 -14.93 -6.09 3.14
C SER A 26 -13.54 -6.22 2.49
N ALA A 27 -12.49 -6.28 3.31
CA ALA A 27 -11.13 -6.47 2.80
C ALA A 27 -10.99 -7.83 2.10
N SER A 28 -11.66 -8.89 2.59
CA SER A 28 -11.66 -10.19 1.93
C SER A 28 -12.48 -10.21 0.64
N ASP A 29 -13.56 -9.40 0.53
CA ASP A 29 -14.31 -9.28 -0.73
C ASP A 29 -13.43 -8.64 -1.81
N LEU A 30 -12.70 -7.56 -1.48
CA LEU A 30 -11.76 -6.90 -2.38
C LEU A 30 -10.65 -7.85 -2.84
N ALA A 31 -9.99 -8.51 -1.89
CA ALA A 31 -8.94 -9.47 -2.19
C ALA A 31 -9.46 -10.64 -3.03
N THR A 32 -10.64 -11.19 -2.69
CA THR A 32 -11.24 -12.32 -3.40
C THR A 32 -11.63 -11.95 -4.82
N ALA A 33 -12.27 -10.79 -5.02
CA ALA A 33 -12.76 -10.38 -6.34
C ALA A 33 -11.60 -10.27 -7.35
N VAL A 34 -10.58 -9.47 -7.01
CA VAL A 34 -9.43 -9.28 -7.91
C VAL A 34 -8.60 -10.55 -8.05
N GLY A 35 -8.46 -11.35 -6.99
CA GLY A 35 -7.74 -12.62 -7.04
C GLY A 35 -8.42 -13.66 -7.93
N LYS A 36 -9.76 -13.74 -7.92
CA LYS A 36 -10.51 -14.61 -8.85
C LYS A 36 -10.27 -14.22 -10.30
N THR A 37 -10.35 -12.95 -10.64
CA THR A 37 -10.12 -12.46 -12.01
C THR A 37 -8.69 -12.75 -12.44
N LEU A 38 -7.71 -12.47 -11.57
CA LEU A 38 -6.31 -12.76 -11.83
C LEU A 38 -6.06 -14.26 -12.09
N LEU A 39 -6.61 -15.14 -11.25
CA LEU A 39 -6.43 -16.59 -11.39
C LEU A 39 -7.20 -17.16 -12.57
N ALA A 40 -8.37 -16.61 -12.93
CA ALA A 40 -9.17 -17.08 -14.06
C ALA A 40 -8.48 -16.91 -15.42
N ARG A 41 -7.51 -16.00 -15.53
CA ARG A 41 -6.72 -15.79 -16.76
C ARG A 41 -5.43 -16.58 -16.81
N GLN A 42 -5.15 -17.42 -15.78
CA GLN A 42 -3.95 -18.24 -15.74
C GLN A 42 -4.17 -19.60 -16.44
N PRO A 43 -3.10 -20.21 -16.99
CA PRO A 43 -3.18 -21.51 -17.66
C PRO A 43 -3.20 -22.72 -16.69
N PHE A 44 -3.39 -22.49 -15.40
CA PHE A 44 -3.43 -23.51 -14.35
C PHE A 44 -4.64 -23.31 -13.42
N ALA A 45 -5.03 -24.35 -12.70
CA ALA A 45 -6.13 -24.28 -11.74
C ALA A 45 -5.68 -23.55 -10.45
N PRO A 46 -6.53 -22.75 -9.77
CA PRO A 46 -6.18 -22.11 -8.51
C PRO A 46 -5.67 -23.06 -7.43
N SER A 47 -6.04 -24.34 -7.49
CA SER A 47 -5.58 -25.39 -6.56
C SER A 47 -4.15 -25.87 -6.81
N GLU A 48 -3.49 -25.39 -7.85
CA GLU A 48 -2.08 -25.69 -8.15
C GLU A 48 -1.12 -24.66 -7.53
N LEU A 49 -1.65 -23.60 -6.90
CA LEU A 49 -0.84 -22.71 -6.07
C LEU A 49 -0.25 -23.48 -4.88
N ASP A 50 1.00 -23.21 -4.58
CA ASP A 50 1.66 -23.77 -3.39
C ASP A 50 1.25 -23.03 -2.12
N GLU A 51 0.97 -21.72 -2.21
CA GLU A 51 0.62 -20.89 -1.07
C GLU A 51 -0.09 -19.58 -1.48
N VAL A 52 -0.89 -19.02 -0.58
CA VAL A 52 -1.49 -17.68 -0.69
C VAL A 52 -1.10 -16.84 0.53
N ILE A 53 -0.44 -15.70 0.33
CA ILE A 53 0.00 -14.80 1.40
C ILE A 53 -0.66 -13.44 1.20
N LEU A 54 -1.50 -13.02 2.15
CA LEU A 54 -2.20 -11.73 2.09
C LEU A 54 -1.73 -10.78 3.19
N GLY A 55 -1.23 -9.63 2.81
CA GLY A 55 -0.96 -8.53 3.72
C GLY A 55 -2.26 -7.81 4.11
N CYS A 56 -2.51 -7.62 5.41
CA CYS A 56 -3.64 -6.84 5.90
C CYS A 56 -3.26 -6.14 7.21
N ALA A 57 -3.51 -4.84 7.30
CA ALA A 57 -3.20 -4.07 8.49
C ALA A 57 -4.40 -3.93 9.44
N SER A 58 -5.62 -4.05 8.91
CA SER A 58 -6.86 -3.92 9.68
C SER A 58 -7.85 -5.03 9.33
N PRO A 59 -7.54 -6.31 9.67
CA PRO A 59 -8.44 -7.41 9.40
C PRO A 59 -9.74 -7.24 10.21
N SER A 60 -10.85 -7.68 9.61
CA SER A 60 -12.14 -7.77 10.34
C SER A 60 -12.04 -8.77 11.49
N VAL A 61 -12.77 -8.51 12.56
CA VAL A 61 -12.91 -9.47 13.69
C VAL A 61 -13.55 -10.79 13.26
N ASP A 62 -14.36 -10.77 12.20
CA ASP A 62 -15.03 -11.96 11.65
C ASP A 62 -14.09 -12.80 10.75
N GLU A 63 -12.97 -12.22 10.29
CA GLU A 63 -12.07 -12.82 9.30
C GLU A 63 -10.60 -12.62 9.72
N ALA A 64 -10.23 -13.08 10.91
CA ALA A 64 -8.91 -12.85 11.50
C ALA A 64 -7.74 -13.32 10.61
N ASN A 65 -7.84 -14.51 9.98
CA ASN A 65 -6.91 -14.97 8.94
C ASN A 65 -7.51 -14.73 7.54
N ILE A 66 -7.54 -13.48 7.17
CA ILE A 66 -8.14 -13.04 5.89
C ILE A 66 -7.45 -13.68 4.67
N GLY A 67 -6.15 -13.98 4.73
CA GLY A 67 -5.42 -14.68 3.66
C GLY A 67 -5.98 -16.08 3.42
N ARG A 68 -6.34 -16.80 4.48
CA ARG A 68 -7.01 -18.11 4.34
C ARG A 68 -8.42 -17.99 3.78
N VAL A 69 -9.18 -17.00 4.27
CA VAL A 69 -10.54 -16.74 3.80
C VAL A 69 -10.54 -16.42 2.31
N ALA A 70 -9.66 -15.52 1.88
CA ALA A 70 -9.51 -15.16 0.47
C ALA A 70 -9.10 -16.36 -0.39
N ALA A 71 -8.12 -17.16 0.02
CA ALA A 71 -7.69 -18.36 -0.70
C ALA A 71 -8.85 -19.35 -0.95
N LEU A 72 -9.66 -19.60 0.08
CA LEU A 72 -10.83 -20.49 -0.04
C LEU A 72 -11.89 -19.91 -0.97
N ARG A 73 -12.20 -18.61 -0.83
CA ARG A 73 -13.17 -17.92 -1.68
C ARG A 73 -12.72 -17.78 -3.13
N MET A 74 -11.42 -17.74 -3.40
CA MET A 74 -10.84 -17.75 -4.75
C MET A 74 -10.88 -19.13 -5.42
N GLY A 75 -11.22 -20.19 -4.68
CA GLY A 75 -11.29 -21.54 -5.23
C GLY A 75 -9.97 -22.31 -5.21
N CYS A 76 -9.00 -21.87 -4.40
CA CYS A 76 -7.71 -22.58 -4.26
C CYS A 76 -7.84 -23.95 -3.58
N GLY A 77 -9.00 -24.25 -2.99
CA GLY A 77 -9.28 -25.53 -2.32
C GLY A 77 -8.67 -25.62 -0.92
N TYR A 78 -8.93 -26.75 -0.25
CA TYR A 78 -8.54 -26.91 1.17
C TYR A 78 -7.05 -27.21 1.36
N LYS A 79 -6.35 -27.69 0.33
CA LYS A 79 -4.95 -28.11 0.42
C LYS A 79 -3.98 -26.94 0.29
N VAL A 80 -4.32 -25.88 -0.43
CA VAL A 80 -3.47 -24.69 -0.56
C VAL A 80 -3.48 -23.92 0.75
N PRO A 81 -2.35 -23.80 1.46
CA PRO A 81 -2.28 -22.99 2.68
C PRO A 81 -2.47 -21.50 2.35
N GLY A 82 -3.17 -20.81 3.23
CA GLY A 82 -3.35 -19.36 3.14
C GLY A 82 -3.16 -18.72 4.52
N TRP A 83 -2.45 -17.59 4.58
CA TRP A 83 -2.21 -16.88 5.82
C TRP A 83 -2.06 -15.38 5.62
N THR A 84 -2.13 -14.66 6.74
CA THR A 84 -2.10 -13.20 6.76
C THR A 84 -0.82 -12.70 7.38
N VAL A 85 -0.18 -11.71 6.76
CA VAL A 85 0.97 -11.01 7.31
C VAL A 85 0.63 -9.55 7.58
N MET A 86 1.19 -9.00 8.68
CA MET A 86 1.03 -7.60 9.03
C MET A 86 2.39 -6.92 9.20
N ARG A 87 2.59 -5.84 8.44
CA ARG A 87 3.66 -4.85 8.62
C ARG A 87 3.11 -3.46 8.30
N ASN A 88 1.99 -3.11 8.94
CA ASN A 88 1.28 -1.85 8.72
C ASN A 88 1.21 -1.50 7.21
N CYS A 89 1.68 -0.30 6.81
CA CYS A 89 1.61 0.20 5.42
C CYS A 89 2.31 -0.69 4.38
N ALA A 90 3.26 -1.53 4.78
CA ALA A 90 3.98 -2.43 3.87
C ALA A 90 3.53 -3.89 3.97
N SER A 91 2.37 -4.20 4.55
CA SER A 91 1.89 -5.59 4.66
C SER A 91 1.87 -6.30 3.31
N GLY A 92 1.43 -5.62 2.24
CA GLY A 92 1.43 -6.17 0.89
C GLY A 92 2.83 -6.40 0.31
N MET A 93 3.80 -5.52 0.57
CA MET A 93 5.20 -5.75 0.18
C MET A 93 5.83 -6.87 1.01
N GLN A 94 5.46 -6.98 2.30
CA GLN A 94 5.91 -8.07 3.17
C GLN A 94 5.38 -9.43 2.69
N SER A 95 4.16 -9.50 2.16
CA SER A 95 3.64 -10.75 1.61
C SER A 95 4.50 -11.23 0.43
N ILE A 96 4.93 -10.32 -0.44
CA ILE A 96 5.85 -10.61 -1.54
C ILE A 96 7.21 -11.09 -1.00
N ASP A 97 7.79 -10.39 -0.05
CA ASP A 97 9.07 -10.75 0.58
C ASP A 97 9.01 -12.10 1.30
N SER A 98 7.90 -12.40 1.98
CA SER A 98 7.66 -13.69 2.61
C SER A 98 7.55 -14.83 1.59
N ALA A 99 6.87 -14.58 0.45
CA ALA A 99 6.79 -15.54 -0.65
C ALA A 99 8.18 -15.82 -1.23
N ILE A 100 8.99 -14.78 -1.44
CA ILE A 100 10.39 -14.92 -1.91
C ILE A 100 11.19 -15.81 -0.94
N ALA A 101 11.09 -15.56 0.36
CA ALA A 101 11.79 -16.34 1.38
C ALA A 101 11.33 -17.81 1.36
N ASN A 102 10.03 -18.08 1.23
CA ASN A 102 9.48 -19.43 1.12
C ASN A 102 9.96 -20.15 -0.14
N MET A 103 9.94 -19.48 -1.29
CA MET A 103 10.42 -20.02 -2.55
C MET A 103 11.92 -20.33 -2.50
N ARG A 104 12.75 -19.42 -2.01
CA ARG A 104 14.20 -19.62 -1.86
C ARG A 104 14.55 -20.74 -0.89
N SER A 105 13.67 -21.04 0.06
CA SER A 105 13.82 -22.19 0.99
C SER A 105 13.26 -23.51 0.44
N GLY A 106 12.77 -23.53 -0.82
CA GLY A 106 12.22 -24.71 -1.46
C GLY A 106 10.83 -25.12 -0.99
N ARG A 107 10.07 -24.19 -0.36
CA ARG A 107 8.72 -24.45 0.16
C ARG A 107 7.60 -24.20 -0.85
N GLY A 108 7.92 -23.77 -2.06
CA GLY A 108 6.94 -23.55 -3.12
C GLY A 108 7.60 -22.94 -4.35
N ASN A 109 6.93 -23.08 -5.48
CA ASN A 109 7.37 -22.61 -6.79
C ASN A 109 6.39 -21.62 -7.43
N LEU A 110 5.12 -21.61 -6.95
CA LEU A 110 4.03 -20.80 -7.48
C LEU A 110 3.20 -20.24 -6.32
N ILE A 111 3.39 -18.96 -5.98
CA ILE A 111 2.76 -18.34 -4.82
C ILE A 111 2.01 -17.07 -5.23
N LEU A 112 0.77 -16.94 -4.73
CA LEU A 112 0.00 -15.71 -4.85
C LEU A 112 0.26 -14.84 -3.61
N ALA A 113 0.87 -13.67 -3.81
CA ALA A 113 1.21 -12.73 -2.74
C ALA A 113 0.56 -11.37 -3.00
N GLY A 114 0.00 -10.76 -1.97
CA GLY A 114 -0.69 -9.49 -2.14
C GLY A 114 -1.09 -8.83 -0.84
N GLY A 115 -2.02 -7.88 -0.93
CA GLY A 115 -2.55 -7.21 0.24
C GLY A 115 -3.91 -6.59 0.03
N GLY A 116 -4.64 -6.35 1.11
CA GLY A 116 -5.96 -5.73 1.07
C GLY A 116 -6.38 -5.17 2.41
N ASP A 117 -7.05 -4.03 2.37
CA ASP A 117 -7.71 -3.42 3.53
C ASP A 117 -9.02 -2.74 3.11
N ALA A 118 -9.97 -2.71 4.03
CA ALA A 118 -11.20 -1.92 3.94
C ALA A 118 -11.24 -0.92 5.11
N LEU A 119 -10.46 0.15 5.01
CA LEU A 119 -10.30 1.13 6.09
C LEU A 119 -11.60 1.90 6.39
N SER A 120 -12.53 1.99 5.43
CA SER A 120 -13.86 2.54 5.64
C SER A 120 -14.69 1.73 6.65
N ARG A 121 -14.31 0.46 6.88
CA ARG A 121 -14.93 -0.49 7.80
C ARG A 121 -14.14 -0.69 9.10
N ALA A 122 -13.16 0.19 9.38
CA ALA A 122 -12.41 0.16 10.61
C ALA A 122 -13.36 0.16 11.83
N PRO A 123 -13.13 -0.71 12.84
CA PRO A 123 -14.10 -0.91 13.92
C PRO A 123 -14.17 0.30 14.85
N LEU A 124 -15.36 0.52 15.40
CA LEU A 124 -15.55 1.30 16.61
C LEU A 124 -15.51 0.34 17.80
N LEU A 125 -14.67 0.62 18.78
CA LEU A 125 -14.46 -0.23 19.95
C LEU A 125 -15.03 0.45 21.20
N TYR A 126 -15.43 -0.35 22.15
CA TYR A 126 -15.76 0.15 23.49
C TYR A 126 -14.48 0.33 24.33
N SER A 127 -14.51 1.31 25.24
CA SER A 127 -13.46 1.48 26.25
C SER A 127 -13.46 0.30 27.24
N ASP A 128 -12.33 0.06 27.92
CA ASP A 128 -12.21 -0.99 28.93
C ASP A 128 -13.28 -0.87 30.02
N GLN A 129 -13.66 0.35 30.38
CA GLN A 129 -14.74 0.60 31.33
C GLN A 129 -16.08 0.06 30.85
N MET A 130 -16.37 0.25 29.54
CA MET A 130 -17.59 -0.29 28.95
C MET A 130 -17.53 -1.81 28.80
N VAL A 131 -16.39 -2.38 28.47
CA VAL A 131 -16.18 -3.83 28.44
C VAL A 131 -16.42 -4.45 29.80
N MET A 132 -15.86 -3.84 30.86
CA MET A 132 -16.12 -4.27 32.24
C MET A 132 -17.61 -4.15 32.62
N TRP A 133 -18.26 -3.06 32.22
CA TRP A 133 -19.68 -2.86 32.47
C TRP A 133 -20.54 -3.95 31.81
N PHE A 134 -20.28 -4.26 30.51
CA PHE A 134 -20.98 -5.34 29.81
C PHE A 134 -20.75 -6.69 30.46
N SER A 135 -19.53 -6.98 30.88
CA SER A 135 -19.19 -8.22 31.57
C SER A 135 -19.95 -8.36 32.90
N GLN A 136 -19.98 -7.29 33.71
CA GLN A 136 -20.76 -7.26 34.99
C GLN A 136 -22.25 -7.38 34.74
N PHE A 137 -22.77 -6.72 33.70
CA PHE A 137 -24.17 -6.79 33.34
C PHE A 137 -24.58 -8.20 32.88
N ALA A 138 -23.75 -8.88 32.11
CA ALA A 138 -23.97 -10.26 31.70
C ALA A 138 -23.93 -11.24 32.90
N ALA A 139 -23.07 -10.99 33.89
CA ALA A 139 -22.94 -11.80 35.08
C ALA A 139 -24.06 -11.55 36.12
N ALA A 140 -24.81 -10.44 36.05
CA ALA A 140 -25.86 -10.07 36.98
C ALA A 140 -27.07 -11.02 36.87
N LYS A 141 -27.42 -11.68 37.98
CA LYS A 141 -28.46 -12.71 38.05
C LYS A 141 -29.85 -12.14 38.32
N THR A 142 -29.96 -10.96 38.92
CA THR A 142 -31.24 -10.35 39.32
C THR A 142 -31.50 -9.04 38.58
N THR A 143 -32.80 -8.71 38.42
CA THR A 143 -33.25 -7.45 37.84
C THR A 143 -32.73 -6.24 38.61
N GLY A 144 -32.67 -6.33 39.95
CA GLY A 144 -32.12 -5.28 40.81
C GLY A 144 -30.64 -5.03 40.60
N GLN A 145 -29.84 -6.10 40.43
CA GLN A 145 -28.42 -5.97 40.08
C GLN A 145 -28.21 -5.29 38.71
N LYS A 146 -29.02 -5.67 37.73
CA LYS A 146 -28.97 -5.05 36.39
C LYS A 146 -29.34 -3.57 36.43
N ALA A 147 -30.41 -3.22 37.15
CA ALA A 147 -30.85 -1.84 37.33
C ALA A 147 -29.75 -0.99 38.02
N ALA A 148 -29.12 -1.51 39.07
CA ALA A 148 -28.01 -0.83 39.75
C ALA A 148 -26.79 -0.54 38.83
N LEU A 149 -26.51 -1.43 37.87
CA LEU A 149 -25.46 -1.21 36.89
C LEU A 149 -25.83 -0.12 35.88
N PHE A 150 -27.11 -0.05 35.48
CA PHE A 150 -27.56 1.05 34.60
C PHE A 150 -27.45 2.42 35.26
N LEU A 151 -27.73 2.52 36.55
CA LEU A 151 -27.59 3.77 37.32
C LEU A 151 -26.13 4.25 37.40
N LYS A 152 -25.15 3.35 37.24
CA LYS A 152 -23.72 3.68 37.24
C LYS A 152 -23.20 4.01 35.84
N LEU A 153 -23.96 3.79 34.78
CA LEU A 153 -23.54 4.03 33.40
C LEU A 153 -23.59 5.51 33.07
N SER A 154 -22.46 6.07 32.73
CA SER A 154 -22.42 7.45 32.21
C SER A 154 -22.79 7.44 30.71
N PRO A 155 -23.76 8.28 30.28
CA PRO A 155 -24.06 8.44 28.86
C PRO A 155 -22.83 8.78 28.01
N ALA A 156 -21.91 9.56 28.54
CA ALA A 156 -20.66 9.88 27.86
C ALA A 156 -19.81 8.63 27.56
N GLN A 157 -19.72 7.67 28.47
CA GLN A 157 -18.97 6.42 28.25
C GLN A 157 -19.57 5.57 27.13
N LEU A 158 -20.90 5.58 27.00
CA LEU A 158 -21.60 4.85 25.94
C LEU A 158 -21.44 5.54 24.57
N LEU A 159 -21.44 6.88 24.55
CA LEU A 159 -21.44 7.70 23.32
C LEU A 159 -20.05 8.06 22.82
N THR A 160 -18.98 7.71 23.54
CA THR A 160 -17.59 7.98 23.13
C THR A 160 -16.83 6.67 22.84
N PRO A 161 -17.08 6.04 21.70
CA PRO A 161 -16.35 4.83 21.31
C PRO A 161 -14.88 5.16 20.99
N VAL A 162 -14.03 4.15 21.13
CA VAL A 162 -12.66 4.22 20.63
C VAL A 162 -12.68 4.03 19.12
N ILE A 163 -12.23 5.04 18.38
CA ILE A 163 -12.18 5.01 16.93
C ILE A 163 -10.94 4.21 16.50
N GLY A 164 -11.14 2.97 16.00
CA GLY A 164 -10.06 2.03 15.68
C GLY A 164 -9.04 2.61 14.70
N ILE A 165 -9.49 3.28 13.62
CA ILE A 165 -8.59 3.89 12.64
C ILE A 165 -7.70 4.99 13.26
N MET A 166 -8.24 5.80 14.17
CA MET A 166 -7.44 6.85 14.84
C MET A 166 -6.36 6.24 15.74
N ARG A 167 -6.67 5.11 16.38
CA ARG A 167 -5.68 4.36 17.16
C ARG A 167 -4.61 3.76 16.27
N GLY A 168 -4.98 3.20 15.13
CA GLY A 168 -4.03 2.65 14.14
C GLY A 168 -3.13 3.71 13.49
N LEU A 169 -3.60 4.96 13.38
CA LEU A 169 -2.85 6.09 12.84
C LEU A 169 -2.06 6.87 13.90
N THR A 170 -2.07 6.43 15.16
CA THR A 170 -1.29 7.00 16.26
C THR A 170 -0.19 6.02 16.64
N ASP A 171 1.05 6.46 16.58
CA ASP A 171 2.18 5.65 17.02
C ASP A 171 2.15 5.46 18.54
N PRO A 172 2.19 4.21 19.05
CA PRO A 172 2.05 3.96 20.49
C PRO A 172 3.31 4.29 21.30
N ILE A 173 4.46 4.48 20.65
CA ILE A 173 5.74 4.77 21.31
C ILE A 173 5.94 6.27 21.40
N SER A 174 5.83 6.99 20.29
CA SER A 174 5.99 8.44 20.24
C SER A 174 4.73 9.22 20.64
N GLY A 175 3.55 8.58 20.61
CA GLY A 175 2.24 9.21 20.81
C GLY A 175 1.81 10.12 19.66
N LEU A 176 2.57 10.20 18.57
CA LEU A 176 2.31 11.09 17.46
C LEU A 176 1.35 10.45 16.45
N LEU A 177 0.45 11.25 15.92
CA LEU A 177 -0.29 10.90 14.70
C LEU A 177 0.69 10.81 13.51
N MET A 178 0.41 9.94 12.54
CA MET A 178 1.26 9.79 11.35
C MET A 178 1.51 11.12 10.62
N GLY A 179 0.52 12.00 10.53
CA GLY A 179 0.71 13.33 9.94
C GLY A 179 1.56 14.27 10.77
N GLN A 180 1.63 14.10 12.10
CA GLN A 180 2.57 14.85 12.94
C GLN A 180 4.02 14.42 12.70
N THR A 181 4.27 13.14 12.41
CA THR A 181 5.60 12.71 11.98
C THR A 181 5.99 13.34 10.64
N ALA A 182 5.03 13.57 9.74
CA ALA A 182 5.27 14.29 8.48
C ALA A 182 5.56 15.78 8.71
N GLU A 183 4.92 16.44 9.70
CA GLU A 183 5.27 17.81 10.11
C GLU A 183 6.72 17.88 10.62
N ASN A 184 7.17 16.90 11.41
CA ASN A 184 8.56 16.82 11.88
C ASN A 184 9.54 16.80 10.71
N LEU A 185 9.23 16.06 9.64
CA LEU A 185 10.07 15.98 8.45
C LEU A 185 10.05 17.27 7.64
N ALA A 186 8.88 17.88 7.49
CA ALA A 186 8.76 19.17 6.83
C ALA A 186 9.63 20.24 7.53
N HIS A 187 9.61 20.26 8.85
CA HIS A 187 10.45 21.14 9.65
C HIS A 187 11.94 20.81 9.52
N ARG A 188 12.32 19.52 9.67
CA ARG A 188 13.73 19.07 9.64
C ARG A 188 14.42 19.43 8.32
N PHE A 189 13.72 19.29 7.19
CA PHE A 189 14.26 19.53 5.85
C PHE A 189 13.85 20.86 5.21
N GLY A 190 13.19 21.75 5.97
CA GLY A 190 12.75 23.05 5.48
C GLY A 190 11.75 22.99 4.32
N ILE A 191 10.90 21.95 4.29
CA ILE A 191 9.94 21.73 3.21
C ILE A 191 8.73 22.65 3.43
N SER A 192 8.52 23.54 2.48
CA SER A 192 7.45 24.53 2.54
C SER A 192 6.08 23.94 2.17
N ARG A 193 5.03 24.59 2.62
CA ARG A 193 3.66 24.27 2.22
C ARG A 193 3.46 24.30 0.70
N ALA A 194 4.06 25.26 0.01
CA ALA A 194 3.96 25.38 -1.45
C ALA A 194 4.58 24.19 -2.19
N GLN A 195 5.72 23.68 -1.71
CA GLN A 195 6.33 22.47 -2.28
C GLN A 195 5.43 21.24 -2.10
N MET A 196 4.85 21.05 -0.91
CA MET A 196 3.93 19.95 -0.64
C MET A 196 2.66 20.01 -1.51
N ASP A 197 2.07 21.20 -1.64
CA ASP A 197 0.86 21.38 -2.45
C ASP A 197 1.15 21.22 -3.94
N SER A 198 2.32 21.65 -4.42
CA SER A 198 2.75 21.43 -5.81
C SER A 198 2.99 19.95 -6.11
N PHE A 199 3.65 19.23 -5.20
CA PHE A 199 3.82 17.78 -5.31
C PHE A 199 2.48 17.05 -5.38
N SER A 200 1.54 17.44 -4.51
CA SER A 200 0.21 16.83 -4.44
C SER A 200 -0.62 17.11 -5.69
N ALA A 201 -0.57 18.34 -6.21
CA ALA A 201 -1.21 18.70 -7.46
C ALA A 201 -0.66 17.87 -8.64
N ARG A 202 0.67 17.66 -8.68
CA ARG A 202 1.32 16.80 -9.68
C ARG A 202 0.86 15.34 -9.57
N SER A 203 0.75 14.79 -8.35
CA SER A 203 0.23 13.44 -8.14
C SER A 203 -1.17 13.27 -8.73
N HIS A 204 -2.10 14.19 -8.44
CA HIS A 204 -3.44 14.17 -9.02
C HIS A 204 -3.42 14.31 -10.55
N ALA A 205 -2.63 15.23 -11.10
CA ALA A 205 -2.53 15.44 -12.55
C ALA A 205 -2.02 14.19 -13.28
N ARG A 206 -1.04 13.49 -12.70
CA ARG A 206 -0.50 12.23 -13.24
C ARG A 206 -1.52 11.11 -13.24
N VAL A 207 -2.29 10.95 -12.15
CA VAL A 207 -3.37 9.95 -12.11
C VAL A 207 -4.47 10.28 -13.12
N ILE A 208 -4.89 11.54 -13.21
CA ILE A 208 -5.90 11.96 -14.21
C ILE A 208 -5.42 11.59 -15.62
N ARG A 209 -4.19 11.95 -15.98
CA ARG A 209 -3.61 11.56 -17.27
C ARG A 209 -3.63 10.05 -17.48
N ALA A 210 -3.20 9.27 -16.47
CA ALA A 210 -3.17 7.81 -16.56
C ALA A 210 -4.57 7.21 -16.74
N GLN A 211 -5.59 7.74 -16.06
CA GLN A 211 -6.99 7.34 -16.24
C GLN A 211 -7.52 7.73 -17.62
N ASP A 212 -7.32 8.98 -18.06
CA ASP A 212 -7.79 9.49 -19.35
C ASP A 212 -7.14 8.74 -20.53
N CYS A 213 -5.89 8.32 -20.40
CA CYS A 213 -5.19 7.48 -21.38
C CYS A 213 -5.49 5.98 -21.25
N GLY A 214 -6.28 5.55 -20.27
CA GLY A 214 -6.61 4.14 -20.04
C GLY A 214 -5.43 3.27 -19.58
N ILE A 215 -4.36 3.88 -19.04
CA ILE A 215 -3.12 3.19 -18.64
C ILE A 215 -3.41 2.07 -17.65
N PHE A 216 -4.22 2.33 -16.62
CA PHE A 216 -4.59 1.32 -15.62
C PHE A 216 -5.46 0.19 -16.16
N HIS A 217 -6.01 0.34 -17.37
CA HIS A 217 -6.80 -0.67 -18.08
C HIS A 217 -6.04 -1.32 -19.24
N GLY A 218 -4.72 -1.26 -19.23
CA GLY A 218 -3.85 -1.93 -20.19
C GLY A 218 -3.71 -1.22 -21.53
N ALA A 219 -4.10 0.05 -21.66
CA ALA A 219 -3.79 0.85 -22.83
C ALA A 219 -2.32 1.31 -22.80
N ASN A 220 -1.70 1.34 -23.97
CA ASN A 220 -0.40 1.99 -24.16
C ASN A 220 -0.61 3.39 -24.73
N GLU A 221 0.14 4.39 -24.25
CA GLU A 221 0.07 5.74 -24.80
C GLU A 221 0.35 5.72 -26.32
N GLY A 222 -0.57 6.29 -27.10
CA GLY A 222 -0.42 6.39 -28.57
C GLY A 222 -0.95 5.21 -29.39
N LEU A 223 -1.48 4.15 -28.77
CA LEU A 223 -2.13 3.05 -29.50
C LEU A 223 -3.66 3.20 -29.46
N SER A 224 -4.31 2.94 -30.60
CA SER A 224 -5.76 2.88 -30.66
C SER A 224 -6.30 1.79 -29.73
N PRO A 225 -7.47 2.02 -29.03
CA PRO A 225 -8.14 1.00 -28.24
C PRO A 225 -8.41 -0.31 -29.00
N ASP A 226 -8.51 -0.24 -30.33
CA ASP A 226 -8.80 -1.36 -31.22
C ASP A 226 -7.55 -2.17 -31.61
N SER A 227 -6.34 -1.75 -31.22
CA SER A 227 -5.13 -2.52 -31.51
C SER A 227 -5.03 -3.73 -30.55
N LEU A 228 -5.68 -4.83 -30.88
CA LEU A 228 -5.57 -6.14 -30.23
C LEU A 228 -4.22 -6.77 -30.59
N SER A 229 -3.11 -6.29 -30.03
CA SER A 229 -1.83 -6.99 -30.15
C SER A 229 -1.70 -8.02 -29.01
N ALA A 230 -1.11 -9.17 -29.31
CA ALA A 230 -0.82 -10.24 -28.35
C ALA A 230 0.15 -9.81 -27.21
N ASP A 231 0.75 -8.60 -27.33
CA ASP A 231 1.68 -8.01 -26.39
C ASP A 231 1.05 -6.95 -25.48
N ARG A 232 -0.29 -6.84 -25.47
CA ARG A 232 -0.98 -5.90 -24.60
C ARG A 232 -0.76 -6.29 -23.13
N LEU A 233 -0.37 -5.33 -22.30
CA LEU A 233 -0.34 -5.52 -20.86
C LEU A 233 -1.73 -5.93 -20.35
N SER A 234 -1.77 -6.88 -19.42
CA SER A 234 -2.98 -7.14 -18.65
C SER A 234 -3.41 -5.86 -17.93
N SER A 235 -4.72 -5.67 -17.75
CA SER A 235 -5.23 -4.56 -16.94
C SER A 235 -4.63 -4.60 -15.54
N GLU A 236 -4.17 -3.46 -15.04
CA GLU A 236 -3.76 -3.33 -13.63
C GLU A 236 -5.01 -3.33 -12.72
N ILE A 237 -6.06 -2.59 -13.14
CA ILE A 237 -7.32 -2.50 -12.40
C ILE A 237 -8.34 -3.49 -12.95
N GLU A 238 -8.85 -4.35 -12.06
CA GLU A 238 -9.99 -5.21 -12.33
C GLU A 238 -11.26 -4.61 -11.73
N PRO A 239 -12.33 -4.45 -12.54
CA PRO A 239 -13.57 -3.83 -12.08
C PRO A 239 -14.28 -4.69 -11.02
N LEU A 240 -15.03 -4.02 -10.14
CA LEU A 240 -15.82 -4.64 -9.08
C LEU A 240 -17.30 -4.35 -9.27
N PHE A 241 -18.15 -5.29 -8.84
CA PHE A 241 -19.59 -5.09 -8.73
C PHE A 241 -20.02 -5.31 -7.28
N ASP A 242 -20.78 -4.37 -6.72
CA ASP A 242 -21.39 -4.59 -5.41
C ASP A 242 -22.64 -5.49 -5.51
N ALA A 243 -23.21 -5.84 -4.36
CA ALA A 243 -24.42 -6.67 -4.28
C ALA A 243 -25.66 -6.05 -4.95
N LYS A 244 -25.61 -4.75 -5.29
CA LYS A 244 -26.67 -4.03 -5.98
C LYS A 244 -26.42 -3.91 -7.49
N GLY A 245 -25.29 -4.46 -7.99
CA GLY A 245 -24.89 -4.36 -9.39
C GLY A 245 -24.20 -3.04 -9.75
N THR A 246 -23.78 -2.23 -8.77
CA THR A 246 -23.04 -0.99 -9.05
C THR A 246 -21.63 -1.35 -9.49
N LEU A 247 -21.21 -0.81 -10.63
CA LEU A 247 -19.87 -0.98 -11.19
C LEU A 247 -18.89 0.03 -10.59
N TYR A 248 -17.75 -0.47 -10.13
CA TYR A 248 -16.57 0.29 -9.69
C TYR A 248 -15.40 -0.12 -10.59
N LYS A 249 -14.90 0.78 -11.42
CA LYS A 249 -13.84 0.48 -12.40
C LYS A 249 -12.63 1.40 -12.30
N ASP A 250 -12.75 2.56 -11.68
CA ASP A 250 -11.70 3.56 -11.55
C ASP A 250 -11.47 3.93 -10.09
N ASP A 251 -10.25 4.37 -9.77
CA ASP A 251 -9.92 4.93 -8.46
C ASP A 251 -10.75 6.20 -8.23
N ASP A 252 -11.53 6.23 -7.15
CA ASP A 252 -12.53 7.28 -6.92
C ASP A 252 -12.08 8.41 -5.98
N GLY A 253 -10.82 8.36 -5.56
CA GLY A 253 -10.18 9.40 -4.73
C GLY A 253 -9.66 10.59 -5.50
N VAL A 254 -9.52 10.47 -6.81
CA VAL A 254 -8.90 11.46 -7.69
C VAL A 254 -9.74 12.73 -7.79
N ARG A 255 -9.10 13.90 -7.69
CA ARG A 255 -9.76 15.21 -7.72
C ARG A 255 -9.21 16.04 -8.88
N LYS A 256 -10.05 16.34 -9.86
CA LYS A 256 -9.69 17.15 -11.03
C LYS A 256 -9.38 18.62 -10.70
N ASP A 257 -9.86 19.11 -9.57
CA ASP A 257 -9.67 20.48 -9.08
C ASP A 257 -8.49 20.64 -8.10
N SER A 258 -7.69 19.60 -7.88
CA SER A 258 -6.50 19.63 -7.00
C SER A 258 -5.34 20.38 -7.65
N THR A 259 -5.50 21.69 -7.82
CA THR A 259 -4.42 22.61 -8.21
C THR A 259 -3.68 23.11 -6.98
N ALA A 260 -2.40 23.50 -7.09
CA ALA A 260 -1.63 24.07 -5.98
C ALA A 260 -2.37 25.28 -5.35
N ALA A 261 -3.02 26.11 -6.16
CA ALA A 261 -3.81 27.27 -5.68
C ALA A 261 -5.05 26.85 -4.85
N ASN A 262 -5.71 25.75 -5.21
CA ASN A 262 -6.84 25.25 -4.44
C ASN A 262 -6.38 24.52 -3.17
N LEU A 263 -5.28 23.77 -3.23
CA LEU A 263 -4.70 23.09 -2.08
C LEU A 263 -4.19 24.09 -1.03
N ALA A 264 -3.63 25.24 -1.45
CA ALA A 264 -3.18 26.30 -0.57
C ALA A 264 -4.27 26.89 0.35
N LYS A 265 -5.55 26.75 -0.03
CA LYS A 265 -6.70 27.21 0.78
C LYS A 265 -7.04 26.28 1.93
N LEU A 266 -6.50 25.06 1.94
CA LEU A 266 -6.78 24.07 3.00
C LEU A 266 -6.05 24.43 4.28
N ARG A 267 -6.74 24.21 5.41
CA ARG A 267 -6.13 24.44 6.74
C ARG A 267 -5.26 23.25 7.13
N PRO A 268 -4.13 23.47 7.84
CA PRO A 268 -3.37 22.41 8.47
C PRO A 268 -4.27 21.53 9.34
N PHE A 269 -4.04 20.23 9.33
CA PHE A 269 -4.90 19.27 10.03
C PHE A 269 -4.25 18.76 11.32
N PHE A 270 -2.96 18.42 11.26
CA PHE A 270 -2.24 17.73 12.35
C PHE A 270 -1.62 18.71 13.37
N ASP A 271 -1.13 19.84 12.91
CA ASP A 271 -0.78 21.01 13.74
C ASP A 271 -1.52 22.23 13.20
N ARG A 272 -2.63 22.58 13.85
CA ARG A 272 -3.52 23.65 13.38
C ARG A 272 -2.89 25.05 13.46
N LYS A 273 -1.86 25.22 14.27
CA LYS A 273 -1.26 26.55 14.55
C LYS A 273 -0.02 26.80 13.70
N TYR A 274 0.84 25.83 13.58
CA TYR A 274 2.16 25.99 12.96
C TYR A 274 2.41 25.01 11.81
N GLY A 275 1.53 24.05 11.60
CA GLY A 275 1.72 22.99 10.64
C GLY A 275 1.50 23.41 9.19
N ASN A 276 1.93 22.53 8.31
CA ASN A 276 1.85 22.64 6.87
C ASN A 276 1.16 21.43 6.22
N VAL A 277 1.01 20.32 6.97
CA VAL A 277 0.38 19.10 6.48
C VAL A 277 -1.14 19.22 6.53
N THR A 278 -1.79 19.02 5.40
CA THR A 278 -3.23 19.15 5.21
C THR A 278 -3.84 17.86 4.68
N ALA A 279 -5.15 17.76 4.67
CA ALA A 279 -5.85 16.67 4.00
C ALA A 279 -5.60 16.63 2.48
N GLY A 280 -5.12 17.72 1.87
CA GLY A 280 -4.84 17.80 0.44
C GLY A 280 -3.43 17.38 0.06
N ASN A 281 -2.48 17.38 1.00
CA ASN A 281 -1.12 16.92 0.78
C ASN A 281 -0.77 15.66 1.60
N SER A 282 -1.81 14.91 1.94
CA SER A 282 -1.79 13.60 2.61
C SER A 282 -2.56 12.58 1.80
N SER A 283 -2.19 11.30 1.90
CA SER A 283 -2.94 10.21 1.27
C SER A 283 -4.34 10.07 1.88
N GLN A 284 -5.28 9.60 1.06
CA GLN A 284 -6.66 9.43 1.45
C GLN A 284 -6.88 8.06 2.11
N ILE A 285 -7.83 7.99 3.05
CA ILE A 285 -8.31 6.73 3.61
C ILE A 285 -9.17 6.04 2.56
N THR A 286 -8.76 4.84 2.13
CA THR A 286 -9.39 4.09 1.05
C THR A 286 -9.46 2.60 1.35
N ASP A 287 -10.31 1.92 0.59
CA ASP A 287 -10.45 0.47 0.55
C ASP A 287 -9.83 -0.04 -0.75
N GLY A 288 -9.14 -1.17 -0.72
CA GLY A 288 -8.55 -1.75 -1.93
C GLY A 288 -7.82 -3.06 -1.67
N GLY A 289 -7.59 -3.81 -2.74
CA GLY A 289 -6.82 -5.05 -2.75
C GLY A 289 -5.93 -5.15 -3.98
N ALA A 290 -4.78 -5.79 -3.85
CA ALA A 290 -3.82 -6.00 -4.93
C ALA A 290 -3.11 -7.35 -4.75
N TRP A 291 -2.79 -8.01 -5.86
CA TRP A 291 -2.06 -9.25 -5.91
C TRP A 291 -0.96 -9.22 -6.96
N VAL A 292 0.10 -9.98 -6.73
CA VAL A 292 1.08 -10.41 -7.71
C VAL A 292 1.23 -11.93 -7.65
N LEU A 293 1.38 -12.55 -8.80
CA LEU A 293 1.65 -13.98 -8.94
C LEU A 293 3.16 -14.15 -9.11
N LEU A 294 3.75 -14.89 -8.19
CA LEU A 294 5.18 -15.18 -8.16
C LEU A 294 5.46 -16.60 -8.60
N ALA A 295 6.47 -16.77 -9.45
CA ALA A 295 6.88 -18.07 -9.97
C ALA A 295 8.40 -18.21 -10.02
N THR A 296 8.89 -19.42 -9.75
CA THR A 296 10.26 -19.83 -10.05
C THR A 296 10.38 -20.22 -11.52
N GLU A 297 11.60 -20.38 -12.04
CA GLU A 297 11.81 -20.90 -13.39
C GLU A 297 11.15 -22.26 -13.62
N GLU A 298 11.11 -23.10 -12.58
CA GLU A 298 10.46 -24.41 -12.65
C GLU A 298 8.96 -24.26 -12.90
N ALA A 299 8.27 -23.40 -12.13
CA ALA A 299 6.85 -23.15 -12.31
C ALA A 299 6.55 -22.47 -13.65
N ILE A 300 7.41 -21.54 -14.09
CA ILE A 300 7.31 -20.91 -15.42
C ILE A 300 7.32 -21.96 -16.52
N LYS A 301 8.27 -22.89 -16.49
CA LYS A 301 8.37 -23.98 -17.49
C LYS A 301 7.20 -24.95 -17.39
N ARG A 302 6.79 -25.33 -16.17
CA ARG A 302 5.69 -26.27 -15.91
C ARG A 302 4.36 -25.77 -16.46
N HIS A 303 4.05 -24.49 -16.28
CA HIS A 303 2.75 -23.91 -16.62
C HIS A 303 2.79 -23.04 -17.88
N GLY A 304 3.93 -22.91 -18.56
CA GLY A 304 4.08 -22.07 -19.76
C GLY A 304 3.86 -20.58 -19.49
N LEU A 305 4.25 -20.10 -18.30
CA LEU A 305 4.06 -18.70 -17.92
C LEU A 305 5.07 -17.77 -18.60
N LYS A 306 4.70 -16.51 -18.77
CA LYS A 306 5.62 -15.47 -19.25
C LYS A 306 6.12 -14.65 -18.04
N PRO A 307 7.43 -14.61 -17.76
CA PRO A 307 7.96 -13.73 -16.73
C PRO A 307 7.87 -12.27 -17.18
N LEU A 308 7.38 -11.40 -16.31
CA LEU A 308 7.24 -9.97 -16.57
C LEU A 308 8.38 -9.17 -15.92
N ALA A 309 8.72 -9.50 -14.69
CA ALA A 309 9.86 -8.92 -14.00
C ALA A 309 10.52 -9.94 -13.08
N ARG A 310 11.82 -9.78 -12.86
CA ARG A 310 12.58 -10.48 -11.84
C ARG A 310 12.65 -9.62 -10.59
N ILE A 311 12.43 -10.21 -9.43
CA ILE A 311 12.70 -9.55 -8.15
C ILE A 311 14.18 -9.72 -7.84
N VAL A 312 14.89 -8.59 -7.82
CA VAL A 312 16.36 -8.56 -7.68
C VAL A 312 16.75 -8.58 -6.20
N ASP A 313 16.16 -7.66 -5.42
CA ASP A 313 16.54 -7.46 -4.03
C ASP A 313 15.40 -6.84 -3.24
N SER A 314 15.40 -7.06 -1.92
CA SER A 314 14.50 -6.41 -0.97
C SER A 314 15.27 -6.01 0.30
N GLN A 315 14.83 -4.94 0.95
CA GLN A 315 15.45 -4.45 2.19
C GLN A 315 14.41 -3.83 3.10
N TRP A 316 14.53 -4.14 4.38
CA TRP A 316 13.79 -3.50 5.45
C TRP A 316 14.73 -2.66 6.30
N ALA A 317 14.22 -1.56 6.84
CA ALA A 317 14.96 -0.67 7.73
C ALA A 317 14.07 -0.16 8.87
N GLY A 318 14.70 0.34 9.93
CA GLY A 318 14.04 0.96 11.07
C GLY A 318 14.72 2.25 11.48
N LEU A 319 13.93 3.22 11.96
CA LEU A 319 14.35 4.49 12.54
C LEU A 319 13.47 4.84 13.74
N ASP A 320 13.73 6.01 14.34
CA ASP A 320 12.83 6.63 15.30
C ASP A 320 11.41 6.74 14.72
N PRO A 321 10.37 6.22 15.40
CA PRO A 321 8.99 6.33 14.95
C PRO A 321 8.53 7.75 14.64
N ALA A 322 9.07 8.77 15.33
CA ALA A 322 8.77 10.17 15.06
C ALA A 322 9.27 10.67 13.68
N GLN A 323 10.11 9.88 13.00
CA GLN A 323 10.68 10.15 11.68
C GLN A 323 10.41 9.06 10.66
N MET A 324 9.32 8.29 10.84
CA MET A 324 8.99 7.10 10.03
C MET A 324 9.03 7.35 8.51
N GLY A 325 8.74 8.56 8.07
CA GLY A 325 8.72 8.91 6.64
C GLY A 325 10.08 8.91 5.95
N LEU A 326 11.20 8.94 6.70
CA LEU A 326 12.56 8.86 6.14
C LEU A 326 13.05 7.42 5.91
N VAL A 327 12.34 6.42 6.44
CA VAL A 327 12.84 5.03 6.37
C VAL A 327 12.99 4.51 4.94
N PRO A 328 12.23 4.97 3.93
CA PRO A 328 12.53 4.64 2.53
C PRO A 328 13.98 4.89 2.13
N VAL A 329 14.59 5.98 2.61
CA VAL A 329 16.01 6.31 2.34
C VAL A 329 16.93 5.21 2.87
N HIS A 330 16.66 4.72 4.09
CA HIS A 330 17.43 3.67 4.75
C HIS A 330 17.19 2.27 4.20
N ALA A 331 16.06 2.03 3.55
CA ALA A 331 15.77 0.77 2.87
C ALA A 331 16.35 0.74 1.44
N VAL A 332 16.26 1.85 0.71
CA VAL A 332 16.72 1.97 -0.68
C VAL A 332 18.25 2.01 -0.77
N THR A 333 18.90 2.84 0.04
CA THR A 333 20.34 3.09 -0.05
C THR A 333 21.18 1.80 0.02
N PRO A 334 20.94 0.84 0.94
CA PRO A 334 21.68 -0.41 0.98
C PRO A 334 21.50 -1.28 -0.28
N ILE A 335 20.31 -1.28 -0.89
CA ILE A 335 20.05 -1.99 -2.16
C ILE A 335 20.94 -1.38 -3.25
N LEU A 336 20.88 -0.07 -3.43
CA LEU A 336 21.67 0.61 -4.46
C LEU A 336 23.17 0.36 -4.28
N LYS A 337 23.67 0.42 -3.05
CA LYS A 337 25.09 0.11 -2.74
C LYS A 337 25.46 -1.32 -3.12
N ARG A 338 24.64 -2.33 -2.76
CA ARG A 338 24.91 -3.75 -3.08
C ARG A 338 25.00 -4.01 -4.58
N HIS A 339 24.23 -3.25 -5.36
CA HIS A 339 24.16 -3.40 -6.81
C HIS A 339 25.02 -2.40 -7.59
N GLY A 340 25.78 -1.52 -6.90
CA GLY A 340 26.62 -0.51 -7.53
C GLY A 340 25.84 0.53 -8.35
N LEU A 341 24.62 0.87 -7.88
CA LEU A 341 23.70 1.78 -8.56
C LEU A 341 23.63 3.14 -7.85
N GLY A 342 23.56 4.21 -8.65
CA GLY A 342 23.15 5.54 -8.18
C GLY A 342 21.64 5.75 -8.34
N LEU A 343 21.13 6.89 -7.85
CA LEU A 343 19.69 7.22 -7.94
C LEU A 343 19.18 7.28 -9.39
N ASN A 344 20.02 7.76 -10.31
CA ASN A 344 19.63 8.00 -11.70
C ASN A 344 19.90 6.80 -12.63
N ASP A 345 20.48 5.71 -12.11
CA ASP A 345 20.68 4.45 -12.84
C ASP A 345 19.39 3.60 -12.89
N LEU A 346 18.34 4.06 -12.22
CA LEU A 346 17.01 3.47 -12.27
C LEU A 346 16.16 4.20 -13.31
N ASP A 347 15.34 3.43 -14.02
CA ASP A 347 14.45 3.95 -15.06
C ASP A 347 13.11 4.43 -14.51
N ALA A 348 12.67 3.87 -13.36
CA ALA A 348 11.44 4.25 -12.70
C ALA A 348 11.52 4.08 -11.17
N TRP A 349 10.78 4.91 -10.48
CA TRP A 349 10.66 4.94 -9.02
C TRP A 349 9.21 4.95 -8.57
N GLU A 350 8.91 4.13 -7.58
CA GLU A 350 7.66 4.21 -6.82
C GLU A 350 7.98 4.45 -5.34
N ILE A 351 7.71 5.63 -4.83
CA ILE A 351 7.74 5.92 -3.39
C ILE A 351 6.31 6.16 -2.95
N ASN A 352 5.78 5.32 -2.07
CA ASN A 352 4.41 5.49 -1.59
C ASN A 352 4.22 6.87 -0.96
N GLU A 353 3.23 7.60 -1.45
CA GLU A 353 2.95 8.98 -1.04
C GLU A 353 2.02 9.01 0.18
N ALA A 354 2.51 8.55 1.34
CA ALA A 354 1.72 8.69 2.57
C ALA A 354 1.45 10.19 2.89
N PHE A 355 2.47 11.01 2.69
CA PHE A 355 2.43 12.48 2.79
C PHE A 355 3.40 13.10 1.79
N ALA A 356 3.05 14.24 1.20
CA ALA A 356 3.95 14.97 0.31
C ALA A 356 5.26 15.36 1.03
N ALA A 357 5.17 15.83 2.28
CA ALA A 357 6.33 16.15 3.12
C ALA A 357 7.28 14.96 3.26
N GLN A 358 6.74 13.74 3.40
CA GLN A 358 7.51 12.52 3.57
C GLN A 358 8.32 12.18 2.31
N VAL A 359 7.72 12.24 1.13
CA VAL A 359 8.43 11.94 -0.13
C VAL A 359 9.49 13.00 -0.40
N LEU A 360 9.15 14.27 -0.24
CA LEU A 360 10.09 15.38 -0.41
C LEU A 360 11.27 15.30 0.58
N ALA A 361 11.01 14.88 1.84
CA ALA A 361 12.07 14.66 2.82
C ALA A 361 13.04 13.55 2.41
N CYS A 362 12.56 12.46 1.79
CA CYS A 362 13.43 11.42 1.25
C CYS A 362 14.33 11.98 0.13
N ILE A 363 13.79 12.80 -0.77
CA ILE A 363 14.55 13.43 -1.86
C ILE A 363 15.61 14.36 -1.29
N GLU A 364 15.27 15.21 -0.33
CA GLU A 364 16.23 16.13 0.30
C GLU A 364 17.27 15.40 1.16
N ALA A 365 16.93 14.28 1.79
CA ALA A 365 17.86 13.46 2.55
C ALA A 365 18.99 12.90 1.65
N TRP A 366 18.67 12.40 0.45
CA TRP A 366 19.69 11.93 -0.49
C TRP A 366 20.56 13.06 -1.05
N LYS A 367 20.03 14.29 -1.19
CA LYS A 367 20.79 15.47 -1.61
C LYS A 367 21.74 15.99 -0.51
N SER A 368 21.39 15.78 0.76
CA SER A 368 22.14 16.31 1.90
C SER A 368 23.42 15.52 2.14
N VAL A 369 24.57 16.19 2.00
CA VAL A 369 25.88 15.60 2.35
C VAL A 369 25.94 15.21 3.80
N ASP A 370 25.45 16.08 4.69
CA ASP A 370 25.48 15.85 6.14
C ASP A 370 24.62 14.65 6.53
N TYR A 371 23.40 14.55 5.99
CA TYR A 371 22.53 13.41 6.21
C TYR A 371 23.14 12.10 5.70
N CYS A 372 23.67 12.12 4.48
CA CYS A 372 24.30 10.95 3.88
C CYS A 372 25.51 10.48 4.70
N LYS A 373 26.30 11.39 5.25
CA LYS A 373 27.44 11.05 6.10
C LYS A 373 27.00 10.53 7.48
N SER A 374 26.16 11.27 8.18
CA SER A 374 25.81 10.97 9.57
C SER A 374 24.86 9.79 9.71
N GLU A 375 23.87 9.66 8.79
CA GLU A 375 22.77 8.71 8.92
C GLU A 375 22.91 7.49 7.99
N LEU A 376 23.58 7.65 6.84
CA LEU A 376 23.70 6.58 5.85
C LEU A 376 25.13 6.00 5.76
N GLY A 377 26.12 6.60 6.45
CA GLY A 377 27.51 6.17 6.42
C GLY A 377 28.13 6.25 5.03
N LEU A 378 27.79 7.30 4.26
CA LEU A 378 28.32 7.59 2.94
C LEU A 378 29.36 8.70 3.02
N ASP A 379 30.31 8.74 2.11
CA ASP A 379 31.34 9.81 2.06
C ASP A 379 30.84 11.10 1.39
N SER A 380 29.74 11.00 0.60
CA SER A 380 29.15 12.12 -0.14
C SER A 380 27.62 11.98 -0.20
N SER A 381 26.94 13.01 -0.74
CA SER A 381 25.53 12.87 -1.08
C SER A 381 25.32 11.85 -2.21
N MET A 382 24.12 11.27 -2.25
CA MET A 382 23.72 10.41 -3.37
C MET A 382 23.27 11.21 -4.60
N GLY A 383 23.12 12.53 -4.45
CA GLY A 383 22.69 13.44 -5.51
C GLY A 383 21.18 13.67 -5.54
N ALA A 384 20.71 14.24 -6.64
CA ALA A 384 19.30 14.54 -6.85
C ALA A 384 18.62 13.39 -7.60
N LEU A 385 17.46 12.97 -7.08
CA LEU A 385 16.56 12.07 -7.79
C LEU A 385 15.90 12.80 -8.96
N ASP A 386 15.85 12.18 -10.14
CA ASP A 386 15.05 12.66 -11.26
C ASP A 386 13.56 12.46 -10.96
N GLU A 387 12.88 13.56 -10.61
CA GLU A 387 11.47 13.52 -10.22
C GLU A 387 10.51 13.19 -11.38
N GLU A 388 10.97 13.23 -12.64
CA GLU A 388 10.16 12.78 -13.77
C GLU A 388 10.06 11.26 -13.84
N LYS A 389 11.01 10.54 -13.24
CA LYS A 389 10.98 9.08 -13.10
C LYS A 389 10.23 8.62 -11.85
N LEU A 390 9.83 9.53 -10.94
CA LEU A 390 9.18 9.22 -9.68
C LEU A 390 7.66 9.25 -9.84
N ASN A 391 6.97 8.13 -9.47
CA ASN A 391 5.50 8.02 -9.44
C ASN A 391 4.86 8.57 -10.73
N VAL A 392 5.32 8.09 -11.87
CA VAL A 392 4.98 8.66 -13.19
C VAL A 392 3.48 8.61 -13.52
N ASP A 393 2.75 7.67 -12.95
CA ASP A 393 1.29 7.54 -13.05
C ASP A 393 0.55 8.13 -11.84
N GLY A 394 1.26 8.92 -11.00
CA GLY A 394 0.77 9.45 -9.75
C GLY A 394 0.85 8.44 -8.60
N GLY A 395 0.37 8.82 -7.41
CA GLY A 395 0.54 8.00 -6.21
C GLY A 395 -0.58 8.13 -5.19
N ALA A 396 -0.31 7.71 -3.97
CA ALA A 396 -1.30 7.53 -2.91
C ALA A 396 -2.02 8.82 -2.47
N ILE A 397 -1.47 9.99 -2.69
CA ILE A 397 -2.17 11.26 -2.41
C ILE A 397 -3.42 11.36 -3.28
N ALA A 398 -3.32 10.95 -4.54
CA ALA A 398 -4.44 10.97 -5.48
C ALA A 398 -5.25 9.67 -5.48
N LEU A 399 -4.58 8.51 -5.53
CA LEU A 399 -5.21 7.18 -5.58
C LEU A 399 -5.83 6.77 -4.23
N GLY A 400 -5.22 7.18 -3.12
CA GLY A 400 -5.51 6.67 -1.80
C GLY A 400 -4.50 5.64 -1.29
N HIS A 401 -4.63 5.28 -0.01
CA HIS A 401 -3.71 4.40 0.69
C HIS A 401 -4.45 3.32 1.48
N PRO A 402 -4.99 2.28 0.80
CA PRO A 402 -5.44 1.09 1.52
C PRO A 402 -4.19 0.39 2.06
N VAL A 403 -3.96 0.52 3.36
CA VAL A 403 -2.67 0.27 4.04
C VAL A 403 -2.09 -1.09 3.69
N GLY A 404 -2.88 -2.15 3.77
CA GLY A 404 -2.44 -3.51 3.44
C GLY A 404 -2.14 -3.75 1.96
N ALA A 405 -2.82 -3.03 1.05
CA ALA A 405 -2.66 -3.23 -0.40
C ALA A 405 -1.52 -2.40 -1.01
N SER A 406 -1.18 -1.25 -0.42
CA SER A 406 -0.32 -0.25 -1.06
C SER A 406 1.08 -0.77 -1.38
N GLY A 407 1.66 -1.61 -0.53
CA GLY A 407 2.97 -2.20 -0.80
C GLY A 407 2.99 -3.07 -2.05
N THR A 408 1.92 -3.84 -2.30
CA THR A 408 1.76 -4.62 -3.53
C THR A 408 1.47 -3.70 -4.72
N ARG A 409 0.61 -2.67 -4.55
CA ARG A 409 0.26 -1.73 -5.61
C ARG A 409 1.49 -1.04 -6.19
N ILE A 410 2.40 -0.54 -5.35
CA ILE A 410 3.59 0.16 -5.84
C ILE A 410 4.54 -0.77 -6.62
N VAL A 411 4.66 -2.04 -6.22
CA VAL A 411 5.46 -3.04 -6.97
C VAL A 411 4.79 -3.36 -8.31
N LEU A 412 3.47 -3.54 -8.31
CA LEU A 412 2.70 -3.82 -9.52
C LEU A 412 2.73 -2.65 -10.51
N ASN A 413 2.48 -1.42 -10.04
CA ASN A 413 2.53 -0.25 -10.90
C ASN A 413 3.94 -0.02 -11.48
N LEU A 414 4.99 -0.18 -10.65
CA LEU A 414 6.37 -0.09 -11.10
C LEU A 414 6.67 -1.08 -12.25
N LEU A 415 6.18 -2.31 -12.14
CA LEU A 415 6.27 -3.30 -13.22
C LEU A 415 5.61 -2.79 -14.50
N HIS A 416 4.38 -2.27 -14.40
CA HIS A 416 3.64 -1.72 -15.56
C HIS A 416 4.36 -0.53 -16.19
N VAL A 417 4.91 0.37 -15.35
CA VAL A 417 5.72 1.52 -15.82
C VAL A 417 6.93 1.04 -16.60
N LEU A 418 7.76 0.16 -16.02
CA LEU A 418 8.96 -0.36 -16.68
C LEU A 418 8.63 -1.03 -18.02
N LYS A 419 7.59 -1.84 -18.06
CA LYS A 419 7.17 -2.53 -19.27
C LYS A 419 6.69 -1.55 -20.35
N ARG A 420 5.88 -0.57 -19.99
CA ARG A 420 5.35 0.44 -20.91
C ARG A 420 6.43 1.36 -21.49
N THR A 421 7.40 1.76 -20.65
CA THR A 421 8.47 2.67 -21.03
C THR A 421 9.68 1.97 -21.65
N GLY A 422 9.72 0.65 -21.63
CA GLY A 422 10.93 -0.12 -22.03
C GLY A 422 12.08 0.02 -21.03
N GLY A 423 11.79 0.50 -19.82
CA GLY A 423 12.77 0.63 -18.74
C GLY A 423 13.23 -0.74 -18.24
N LYS A 424 14.49 -0.82 -17.79
CA LYS A 424 15.10 -2.06 -17.33
C LYS A 424 14.92 -2.27 -15.84
N ARG A 425 15.20 -1.25 -15.01
CA ARG A 425 15.26 -1.36 -13.54
C ARG A 425 14.44 -0.30 -12.85
N GLY A 426 13.74 -0.70 -11.80
CA GLY A 426 13.03 0.23 -10.94
C GLY A 426 12.99 -0.22 -9.49
N ILE A 427 12.73 0.70 -8.59
CA ILE A 427 12.62 0.44 -7.16
C ILE A 427 11.29 0.96 -6.60
N ALA A 428 10.60 0.11 -5.85
CA ALA A 428 9.43 0.48 -5.06
C ALA A 428 9.82 0.61 -3.60
N SER A 429 9.38 1.68 -2.92
CA SER A 429 9.68 1.92 -1.51
C SER A 429 8.49 2.50 -0.76
N ILE A 430 8.37 2.15 0.52
CA ILE A 430 7.25 2.52 1.37
C ILE A 430 7.70 2.81 2.80
N CYS A 431 7.23 3.92 3.38
CA CYS A 431 7.34 4.20 4.81
C CYS A 431 6.24 3.47 5.58
N ILE A 432 6.49 3.16 6.84
CA ILE A 432 5.64 2.32 7.67
C ILE A 432 5.53 2.94 9.06
N GLY A 433 4.32 3.04 9.59
CA GLY A 433 4.10 3.44 10.98
C GLY A 433 4.87 2.55 11.98
N GLY A 434 5.41 3.17 13.03
CA GLY A 434 6.33 2.53 13.97
C GLY A 434 7.82 2.69 13.60
N GLY A 435 8.14 3.61 12.70
CA GLY A 435 9.54 3.89 12.33
C GLY A 435 10.16 2.82 11.43
N LEU A 436 9.37 2.17 10.60
CA LEU A 436 9.84 1.14 9.67
C LEU A 436 9.75 1.62 8.22
N GLY A 437 10.44 0.93 7.32
CA GLY A 437 10.32 1.10 5.87
C GLY A 437 10.82 -0.10 5.10
N GLY A 438 10.38 -0.22 3.85
CA GLY A 438 10.77 -1.28 2.96
C GLY A 438 11.05 -0.77 1.55
N ALA A 439 11.89 -1.52 0.84
CA ALA A 439 12.16 -1.29 -0.58
C ALA A 439 12.33 -2.61 -1.32
N MET A 440 11.98 -2.61 -2.60
CA MET A 440 12.10 -3.77 -3.49
C MET A 440 12.58 -3.30 -4.87
N LEU A 441 13.71 -3.86 -5.31
CA LEU A 441 14.30 -3.63 -6.64
C LEU A 441 13.81 -4.72 -7.59
N ILE A 442 13.26 -4.32 -8.73
CA ILE A 442 12.83 -5.23 -9.79
C ILE A 442 13.50 -4.91 -11.12
N GLU A 443 13.65 -5.93 -11.95
CA GLU A 443 14.11 -5.81 -13.34
C GLU A 443 13.04 -6.33 -14.30
N ASN A 444 12.73 -5.54 -15.31
CA ASN A 444 11.94 -5.96 -16.45
C ASN A 444 12.69 -7.04 -17.22
N VAL A 445 12.03 -8.14 -17.58
CA VAL A 445 12.60 -9.29 -18.30
C VAL A 445 11.82 -9.61 -19.58
N SER A 446 10.87 -8.74 -19.95
CA SER A 446 10.03 -8.92 -21.13
C SER A 446 10.53 -8.07 -22.32
#